data_de9b30af6a1eab7c2f381e38527ad999
#
_entry.id   de9b30af6a1eab7c2f381e38527ad999
#
_cell.length_a   1.000
_cell.length_b   1.000
_cell.length_c   1.000
_cell.angle_alpha   90.00
_cell.angle_beta   90.00
_cell.angle_gamma   90.00
#
_symmetry.space_group_name_H-M   'P 1'
#
loop_
_entity.id
_entity.type
_entity.pdbx_description
1 polymer ?
#
loop_
_entity_poly.entity_id
_entity_poly.type
_entity_poly.pdbx_seq_one_letter_code
_entity_poly.pdbx_strand_id
1 'polypeptide(L)'
;AGELIVGTTTMSSVGFGHTFPKYETDEEAEYFAKISLDRKSVWGHHLPYYPKVLSKGYYGIIADIDAQLKTIDPSDQEGIDFLESARYCLEAACNVPARYAELTAKEAEEERDETRKAELLEISRICRKVPMYPAETFHEALQSCWFVHMLLHSTLTYTPLGRIDQYLWPYYEADVKKGKMTQEWAMDLIGSFWIKFNERMQFEK
;
A
#
# COMPACT_ATOMS: atom_id res chain seq x y z
N ALA A 1 -12.46 -12.63 16.46
CA ALA A 1 -11.50 -12.88 15.37
C ALA A 1 -10.68 -11.61 15.16
N GLY A 2 -9.37 -11.75 15.11
CA GLY A 2 -8.47 -10.63 14.89
C GLY A 2 -8.30 -10.32 13.41
N GLU A 3 -7.75 -9.15 13.09
CA GLU A 3 -7.39 -8.80 11.71
C GLU A 3 -6.32 -9.74 11.15
N LEU A 4 -6.52 -10.19 9.93
CA LEU A 4 -5.54 -10.99 9.16
C LEU A 4 -4.79 -10.11 8.14
N ILE A 5 -5.42 -9.03 7.68
CA ILE A 5 -4.84 -8.01 6.82
C ILE A 5 -4.77 -6.71 7.62
N VAL A 6 -3.57 -6.20 7.83
CA VAL A 6 -3.34 -5.01 8.67
C VAL A 6 -3.11 -3.75 7.87
N GLY A 7 -3.36 -2.63 8.49
CA GLY A 7 -3.29 -1.30 7.91
C GLY A 7 -4.65 -0.64 7.89
N THR A 8 -4.72 0.63 8.21
CA THR A 8 -5.96 1.40 8.18
C THR A 8 -5.78 2.71 7.43
N THR A 9 -6.73 3.05 6.59
CA THR A 9 -6.79 4.37 5.97
C THR A 9 -7.12 5.43 7.00
N THR A 10 -6.75 6.67 6.74
CA THR A 10 -7.07 7.78 7.64
C THR A 10 -8.56 8.12 7.67
N MET A 11 -9.05 8.69 8.78
CA MET A 11 -10.49 8.93 9.02
C MET A 11 -11.14 9.92 8.07
N SER A 12 -10.41 10.91 7.61
CA SER A 12 -10.94 11.88 6.68
C SER A 12 -10.71 11.39 5.28
N SER A 13 -11.70 11.60 4.47
CA SER A 13 -11.56 11.42 3.05
C SER A 13 -10.34 12.20 2.63
N VAL A 14 -9.41 11.45 2.22
CA VAL A 14 -8.21 11.92 1.67
C VAL A 14 -8.56 12.76 0.44
N GLY A 15 -7.89 13.86 0.30
CA GLY A 15 -8.20 14.80 -0.76
C GLY A 15 -9.23 15.86 -0.43
N PHE A 16 -9.85 15.85 0.75
CA PHE A 16 -10.72 16.95 1.20
C PHE A 16 -10.06 17.87 2.23
N GLY A 17 -8.73 17.87 2.28
CA GLY A 17 -7.94 18.87 3.03
C GLY A 17 -7.96 18.74 4.55
N HIS A 18 -8.43 17.62 5.09
CA HIS A 18 -8.55 17.44 6.53
C HIS A 18 -7.49 16.52 7.15
N THR A 19 -6.74 15.76 6.35
CA THR A 19 -5.84 14.72 6.84
C THR A 19 -4.37 15.02 6.63
N PHE A 20 -4.04 15.92 5.72
CA PHE A 20 -2.65 16.25 5.46
C PHE A 20 -2.19 17.41 6.33
N PRO A 21 -0.97 17.33 6.87
CA PRO A 21 -0.35 18.52 7.41
C PRO A 21 -0.30 19.58 6.28
N LYS A 22 -0.40 20.84 6.69
CA LYS A 22 -0.21 21.96 5.78
C LYS A 22 1.27 21.96 5.35
N TYR A 23 1.56 21.64 4.09
CA TYR A 23 2.94 21.70 3.58
C TYR A 23 3.24 22.95 2.78
N GLU A 24 2.23 23.70 2.40
CA GLU A 24 2.40 24.95 1.70
C GLU A 24 2.69 26.08 2.67
N THR A 25 3.56 26.99 2.27
CA THR A 25 3.74 28.27 2.92
C THR A 25 2.54 29.17 2.70
N ASP A 26 2.41 30.23 3.49
CA ASP A 26 1.30 31.19 3.29
C ASP A 26 1.41 31.89 1.93
N GLU A 27 2.62 32.15 1.43
CA GLU A 27 2.88 32.74 0.11
C GLU A 27 2.44 31.82 -1.04
N GLU A 28 2.74 30.52 -0.93
CA GLU A 28 2.28 29.53 -1.88
C GLU A 28 0.75 29.41 -1.87
N ALA A 29 0.13 29.42 -0.68
CA ALA A 29 -1.32 29.40 -0.53
C ALA A 29 -1.99 30.59 -1.22
N GLU A 30 -1.44 31.81 -1.04
CA GLU A 30 -1.92 33.01 -1.71
C GLU A 30 -1.75 32.95 -3.22
N TYR A 31 -0.61 32.44 -3.70
CA TYR A 31 -0.35 32.29 -5.13
C TYR A 31 -1.36 31.34 -5.78
N PHE A 32 -1.59 30.17 -5.18
CA PHE A 32 -2.55 29.20 -5.68
C PHE A 32 -3.99 29.72 -5.64
N ALA A 33 -4.35 30.48 -4.61
CA ALA A 33 -5.66 31.12 -4.55
C ALA A 33 -5.87 32.13 -5.70
N LYS A 34 -4.82 32.89 -6.08
CA LYS A 34 -4.86 33.84 -7.19
C LYS A 34 -5.09 33.18 -8.55
N ILE A 35 -4.54 31.98 -8.76
CA ILE A 35 -4.71 31.23 -10.01
C ILE A 35 -5.89 30.25 -9.97
N SER A 36 -6.70 30.29 -8.90
CA SER A 36 -7.87 29.41 -8.69
C SER A 36 -7.56 27.92 -8.80
N LEU A 37 -6.35 27.51 -8.42
CA LEU A 37 -5.97 26.11 -8.40
C LEU A 37 -6.53 25.43 -7.14
N ASP A 38 -7.43 24.45 -7.35
CA ASP A 38 -7.88 23.58 -6.26
C ASP A 38 -6.78 22.57 -5.88
N ARG A 39 -6.29 22.66 -4.64
CA ARG A 39 -5.25 21.80 -4.10
C ARG A 39 -5.78 20.85 -3.02
N LYS A 40 -7.07 20.92 -2.76
CA LYS A 40 -7.69 20.17 -1.65
C LYS A 40 -8.05 18.75 -2.01
N SER A 41 -8.08 18.42 -3.31
CA SER A 41 -8.38 17.08 -3.76
C SER A 41 -7.54 16.69 -4.96
N VAL A 42 -7.00 15.50 -4.92
CA VAL A 42 -6.41 14.85 -6.09
C VAL A 42 -7.41 13.83 -6.59
N TRP A 43 -7.97 14.07 -7.78
CA TRP A 43 -8.89 13.14 -8.41
C TRP A 43 -8.16 11.85 -8.77
N GLY A 44 -8.72 10.72 -8.30
CA GLY A 44 -8.20 9.40 -8.57
C GLY A 44 -8.61 8.85 -9.92
N HIS A 45 -9.19 7.64 -9.93
CA HIS A 45 -9.50 6.82 -11.10
C HIS A 45 -8.23 6.27 -11.79
N HIS A 46 -7.10 6.28 -11.10
CA HIS A 46 -5.88 5.65 -11.56
C HIS A 46 -5.81 4.22 -11.05
N LEU A 47 -5.70 3.26 -11.97
CA LEU A 47 -5.47 1.86 -11.62
C LEU A 47 -3.98 1.65 -11.33
N PRO A 48 -3.60 1.34 -10.08
CA PRO A 48 -2.22 0.99 -9.77
C PRO A 48 -1.80 -0.29 -10.50
N TYR A 49 -0.56 -0.35 -10.94
CA TYR A 49 -0.04 -1.55 -11.56
C TYR A 49 0.43 -2.55 -10.48
N TYR A 50 -0.52 -3.11 -9.74
CA TYR A 50 -0.28 -4.11 -8.68
C TYR A 50 0.65 -5.26 -9.11
N PRO A 51 0.53 -5.84 -10.33
CA PRO A 51 1.43 -6.91 -10.77
C PRO A 51 2.92 -6.55 -10.68
N LYS A 52 3.29 -5.29 -10.96
CA LYS A 52 4.69 -4.84 -10.86
C LYS A 52 5.17 -4.84 -9.41
N VAL A 53 4.35 -4.34 -8.48
CA VAL A 53 4.71 -4.35 -7.05
C VAL A 53 4.78 -5.78 -6.52
N LEU A 54 3.81 -6.62 -6.85
CA LEU A 54 3.79 -8.03 -6.42
C LEU A 54 5.01 -8.82 -6.89
N SER A 55 5.47 -8.56 -8.13
CA SER A 55 6.58 -9.31 -8.73
C SER A 55 7.97 -8.73 -8.42
N LYS A 56 8.09 -7.43 -8.15
CA LYS A 56 9.39 -6.77 -7.92
C LYS A 56 9.57 -6.24 -6.50
N GLY A 57 8.50 -5.89 -5.83
CA GLY A 57 8.52 -5.10 -4.60
C GLY A 57 9.00 -3.66 -4.83
N TYR A 58 8.93 -2.84 -3.80
CA TYR A 58 9.38 -1.44 -3.86
C TYR A 58 10.89 -1.35 -4.13
N TYR A 59 11.71 -2.20 -3.50
CA TYR A 59 13.16 -2.19 -3.72
C TYR A 59 13.52 -2.58 -5.15
N GLY A 60 12.79 -3.50 -5.78
CA GLY A 60 13.00 -3.81 -7.18
C GLY A 60 12.62 -2.67 -8.12
N ILE A 61 11.57 -1.91 -7.77
CA ILE A 61 11.18 -0.71 -8.53
C ILE A 61 12.19 0.42 -8.33
N ILE A 62 12.70 0.62 -7.12
CA ILE A 62 13.76 1.58 -6.81
C ILE A 62 15.03 1.24 -7.63
N ALA A 63 15.38 -0.04 -7.70
CA ALA A 63 16.53 -0.47 -8.53
C ALA A 63 16.35 -0.16 -10.04
N ASP A 64 15.11 -0.31 -10.56
CA ASP A 64 14.78 0.09 -11.93
C ASP A 64 14.95 1.62 -12.11
N ILE A 65 14.50 2.43 -11.15
CA ILE A 65 14.66 3.88 -11.15
C ILE A 65 16.13 4.26 -11.13
N ASP A 66 16.92 3.68 -10.22
CA ASP A 66 18.35 3.94 -10.12
C ASP A 66 19.11 3.57 -11.40
N ALA A 67 18.68 2.50 -12.08
CA ALA A 67 19.24 2.12 -13.38
C ALA A 67 18.90 3.15 -14.47
N GLN A 68 17.67 3.66 -14.46
CA GLN A 68 17.24 4.67 -15.43
C GLN A 68 17.92 6.03 -15.19
N LEU A 69 18.09 6.45 -13.94
CA LEU A 69 18.81 7.67 -13.59
C LEU A 69 20.27 7.68 -14.08
N LYS A 70 20.91 6.52 -14.21
CA LYS A 70 22.27 6.41 -14.75
C LYS A 70 22.35 6.61 -16.26
N THR A 71 21.25 6.46 -16.97
CA THR A 71 21.20 6.47 -18.44
C THR A 71 20.36 7.60 -19.04
N ILE A 72 19.61 8.31 -18.21
CA ILE A 72 18.81 9.46 -18.64
C ILE A 72 19.69 10.59 -19.15
N ASP A 73 19.23 11.34 -20.14
CA ASP A 73 19.93 12.53 -20.62
C ASP A 73 20.07 13.55 -19.48
N PRO A 74 21.31 13.98 -19.15
CA PRO A 74 21.52 14.96 -18.07
C PRO A 74 20.81 16.30 -18.27
N SER A 75 20.36 16.61 -19.47
CA SER A 75 19.57 17.82 -19.78
C SER A 75 18.06 17.64 -19.56
N ASP A 76 17.58 16.40 -19.34
CA ASP A 76 16.18 16.10 -19.04
C ASP A 76 15.91 16.26 -17.53
N GLN A 77 15.88 17.51 -17.07
CA GLN A 77 15.67 17.82 -15.67
C GLN A 77 14.29 17.35 -15.17
N GLU A 78 13.26 17.45 -16.00
CA GLU A 78 11.91 17.01 -15.64
C GLU A 78 11.86 15.50 -15.41
N GLY A 79 12.48 14.73 -16.28
CA GLY A 79 12.58 13.27 -16.12
C GLY A 79 13.40 12.86 -14.89
N ILE A 80 14.50 13.58 -14.61
CA ILE A 80 15.31 13.35 -13.41
C ILE A 80 14.50 13.62 -12.15
N ASP A 81 13.85 14.79 -12.06
CA ASP A 81 13.06 15.19 -10.89
C ASP A 81 11.88 14.21 -10.65
N PHE A 82 11.25 13.72 -11.72
CA PHE A 82 10.20 12.72 -11.63
C PHE A 82 10.73 11.40 -11.03
N LEU A 83 11.85 10.89 -11.54
CA LEU A 83 12.44 9.62 -11.07
C LEU A 83 12.92 9.72 -9.62
N GLU A 84 13.57 10.82 -9.24
CA GLU A 84 14.00 11.06 -7.87
C GLU A 84 12.82 11.19 -6.91
N SER A 85 11.77 11.91 -7.31
CA SER A 85 10.54 12.02 -6.53
C SER A 85 9.86 10.67 -6.33
N ALA A 86 9.77 9.86 -7.40
CA ALA A 86 9.21 8.52 -7.32
C ALA A 86 10.02 7.61 -6.38
N ARG A 87 11.36 7.67 -6.44
CA ARG A 87 12.25 6.95 -5.52
C ARG A 87 12.01 7.36 -4.07
N TYR A 88 11.98 8.66 -3.80
CA TYR A 88 11.73 9.19 -2.47
C TYR A 88 10.38 8.73 -1.89
N CYS A 89 9.31 8.75 -2.70
CA CYS A 89 8.00 8.27 -2.29
C CYS A 89 8.01 6.77 -1.94
N LEU A 90 8.71 5.93 -2.74
CA LEU A 90 8.81 4.49 -2.47
C LEU A 90 9.62 4.19 -1.21
N GLU A 91 10.72 4.91 -0.99
CA GLU A 91 11.52 4.80 0.23
C GLU A 91 10.70 5.18 1.47
N ALA A 92 9.96 6.28 1.40
CA ALA A 92 9.06 6.70 2.48
C ALA A 92 7.93 5.69 2.74
N ALA A 93 7.38 5.11 1.68
CA ALA A 93 6.32 4.11 1.76
C ALA A 93 6.75 2.83 2.50
N CYS A 94 8.05 2.48 2.49
CA CYS A 94 8.59 1.34 3.23
C CYS A 94 8.45 1.46 4.76
N ASN A 95 8.31 2.67 5.29
CA ASN A 95 8.19 2.88 6.74
C ASN A 95 6.85 2.39 7.30
N VAL A 96 5.79 2.39 6.51
CA VAL A 96 4.45 2.02 6.98
C VAL A 96 4.37 0.53 7.32
N PRO A 97 4.73 -0.41 6.43
CA PRO A 97 4.76 -1.83 6.77
C PRO A 97 5.69 -2.16 7.93
N ALA A 98 6.85 -1.49 8.03
CA ALA A 98 7.79 -1.70 9.13
C ALA A 98 7.16 -1.40 10.50
N ARG A 99 6.39 -0.31 10.62
CA ARG A 99 5.66 0.04 11.85
C ARG A 99 4.59 -0.99 12.21
N TYR A 100 3.88 -1.54 11.23
CA TYR A 100 2.91 -2.63 11.48
C TYR A 100 3.61 -3.93 11.89
N ALA A 101 4.78 -4.22 11.32
CA ALA A 101 5.57 -5.38 11.72
C ALA A 101 6.03 -5.29 13.19
N GLU A 102 6.46 -4.11 13.64
CA GLU A 102 6.83 -3.88 15.03
C GLU A 102 5.64 -3.97 15.98
N LEU A 103 4.52 -3.35 15.60
CA LEU A 103 3.29 -3.36 16.39
C LEU A 103 2.78 -4.79 16.58
N THR A 104 2.63 -5.56 15.51
CA THR A 104 2.11 -6.93 15.58
C THR A 104 3.06 -7.89 16.29
N ALA A 105 4.39 -7.68 16.20
CA ALA A 105 5.35 -8.43 16.99
C ALA A 105 5.18 -8.18 18.50
N LYS A 106 4.98 -6.90 18.88
CA LYS A 106 4.75 -6.54 20.27
C LYS A 106 3.41 -7.09 20.78
N GLU A 107 2.34 -7.00 20.01
CA GLU A 107 1.04 -7.58 20.36
C GLU A 107 1.13 -9.10 20.52
N ALA A 108 1.95 -9.78 19.72
CA ALA A 108 2.20 -11.23 19.86
C ALA A 108 2.89 -11.61 21.16
N GLU A 109 3.74 -10.74 21.73
CA GLU A 109 4.39 -10.98 23.03
C GLU A 109 3.37 -10.96 24.18
N GLU A 110 2.33 -10.15 24.06
CA GLU A 110 1.30 -9.96 25.09
C GLU A 110 0.10 -10.92 24.90
N GLU A 111 -0.03 -11.55 23.72
CA GLU A 111 -1.14 -12.44 23.37
C GLU A 111 -1.04 -13.79 24.11
N ARG A 112 -2.16 -14.23 24.68
CA ARG A 112 -2.27 -15.49 25.42
C ARG A 112 -2.88 -16.64 24.61
N ASP A 113 -3.65 -16.32 23.59
CA ASP A 113 -4.17 -17.32 22.67
C ASP A 113 -3.07 -17.70 21.67
N GLU A 114 -2.63 -18.94 21.72
CA GLU A 114 -1.51 -19.43 20.90
C GLU A 114 -1.82 -19.36 19.39
N THR A 115 -3.08 -19.51 18.99
CA THR A 115 -3.50 -19.39 17.60
C THR A 115 -3.36 -17.95 17.14
N ARG A 116 -3.90 -17.01 17.93
CA ARG A 116 -3.80 -15.58 17.62
C ARG A 116 -2.37 -15.08 17.65
N LYS A 117 -1.58 -15.53 18.59
CA LYS A 117 -0.16 -15.23 18.68
C LYS A 117 0.58 -15.66 17.41
N ALA A 118 0.32 -16.88 16.93
CA ALA A 118 0.91 -17.37 15.69
C ALA A 118 0.49 -16.52 14.46
N GLU A 119 -0.77 -16.11 14.39
CA GLU A 119 -1.25 -15.19 13.37
C GLU A 119 -0.52 -13.82 13.41
N LEU A 120 -0.39 -13.21 14.59
CA LEU A 120 0.31 -11.94 14.77
C LEU A 120 1.79 -12.03 14.37
N LEU A 121 2.46 -13.10 14.71
CA LEU A 121 3.85 -13.35 14.29
C LEU A 121 3.96 -13.50 12.76
N GLU A 122 3.02 -14.21 12.15
CA GLU A 122 2.98 -14.35 10.68
C GLU A 122 2.69 -13.00 10.01
N ILE A 123 1.76 -12.20 10.53
CA ILE A 123 1.48 -10.84 10.04
C ILE A 123 2.75 -9.97 10.16
N SER A 124 3.44 -10.03 11.30
CA SER A 124 4.71 -9.32 11.49
C SER A 124 5.75 -9.72 10.43
N ARG A 125 5.89 -11.02 10.17
CA ARG A 125 6.80 -11.56 9.14
C ARG A 125 6.42 -11.01 7.76
N ILE A 126 5.14 -11.06 7.41
CA ILE A 126 4.62 -10.57 6.13
C ILE A 126 4.90 -9.08 5.98
N CYS A 127 4.61 -8.27 7.00
CA CYS A 127 4.84 -6.83 7.00
C CYS A 127 6.33 -6.46 6.91
N ARG A 128 7.26 -7.32 7.37
CA ARG A 128 8.70 -7.11 7.15
C ARG A 128 9.14 -7.38 5.71
N LYS A 129 8.33 -8.11 4.95
CA LYS A 129 8.66 -8.52 3.59
C LYS A 129 7.96 -7.66 2.55
N VAL A 130 6.64 -7.56 2.60
CA VAL A 130 5.86 -6.89 1.56
C VAL A 130 5.32 -5.53 2.01
N PRO A 131 5.23 -4.57 1.11
CA PRO A 131 5.50 -4.57 -0.33
C PRO A 131 6.96 -4.28 -0.73
N MET A 132 7.92 -4.25 0.22
CA MET A 132 9.32 -3.95 -0.07
C MET A 132 9.97 -4.97 -1.01
N TYR A 133 9.68 -6.24 -0.79
CA TYR A 133 10.15 -7.37 -1.60
C TYR A 133 9.00 -8.04 -2.35
N PRO A 134 9.28 -8.87 -3.38
CA PRO A 134 8.26 -9.64 -4.08
C PRO A 134 7.42 -10.51 -3.14
N ALA A 135 6.11 -10.58 -3.43
CA ALA A 135 5.24 -11.54 -2.76
C ALA A 135 5.51 -12.96 -3.27
N GLU A 136 5.45 -13.95 -2.37
CA GLU A 136 5.64 -15.37 -2.68
C GLU A 136 4.44 -16.22 -2.29
N THR A 137 3.57 -15.70 -1.39
CA THR A 137 2.36 -16.38 -0.93
C THR A 137 1.12 -15.55 -1.20
N PHE A 138 -0.04 -16.18 -1.16
CA PHE A 138 -1.32 -15.51 -1.36
C PHE A 138 -1.60 -14.46 -0.27
N HIS A 139 -1.27 -14.76 0.98
CA HIS A 139 -1.40 -13.81 2.09
C HIS A 139 -0.48 -12.59 1.90
N GLU A 140 0.78 -12.82 1.53
CA GLU A 140 1.72 -11.73 1.20
C GLU A 140 1.20 -10.86 0.05
N ALA A 141 0.63 -11.48 -1.00
CA ALA A 141 0.09 -10.75 -2.14
C ALA A 141 -1.10 -9.86 -1.74
N LEU A 142 -2.04 -10.38 -0.94
CA LEU A 142 -3.17 -9.60 -0.41
C LEU A 142 -2.69 -8.43 0.46
N GLN A 143 -1.79 -8.68 1.41
CA GLN A 143 -1.24 -7.65 2.28
C GLN A 143 -0.47 -6.59 1.51
N SER A 144 0.31 -6.99 0.49
CA SER A 144 1.01 -6.07 -0.40
C SER A 144 0.05 -5.16 -1.16
N CYS A 145 -1.00 -5.74 -1.76
CA CYS A 145 -2.04 -4.98 -2.44
C CYS A 145 -2.72 -3.99 -1.50
N TRP A 146 -3.01 -4.40 -0.26
CA TRP A 146 -3.63 -3.52 0.72
C TRP A 146 -2.74 -2.33 1.09
N PHE A 147 -1.46 -2.53 1.37
CA PHE A 147 -0.55 -1.42 1.67
C PHE A 147 -0.43 -0.44 0.50
N VAL A 148 -0.32 -0.93 -0.73
CA VAL A 148 -0.31 -0.06 -1.93
C VAL A 148 -1.61 0.73 -2.02
N HIS A 149 -2.75 0.04 -1.90
CA HIS A 149 -4.07 0.68 -1.97
C HIS A 149 -4.25 1.73 -0.88
N MET A 150 -3.94 1.38 0.36
CA MET A 150 -4.06 2.27 1.52
C MET A 150 -3.23 3.55 1.36
N LEU A 151 -1.97 3.42 0.93
CA LEU A 151 -1.08 4.56 0.73
C LEU A 151 -1.56 5.46 -0.42
N LEU A 152 -1.96 4.88 -1.54
CA LEU A 152 -2.53 5.65 -2.65
C LEU A 152 -3.86 6.28 -2.27
N HIS A 153 -4.74 5.53 -1.61
CA HIS A 153 -6.03 6.05 -1.13
C HIS A 153 -5.85 7.14 -0.07
N SER A 154 -4.68 7.23 0.58
CA SER A 154 -4.36 8.35 1.46
C SER A 154 -4.08 9.65 0.70
N THR A 155 -3.87 9.63 -0.60
CA THR A 155 -3.58 10.80 -1.44
C THR A 155 -4.57 10.98 -2.60
N LEU A 156 -5.20 9.89 -3.04
CA LEU A 156 -6.09 9.86 -4.20
C LEU A 156 -7.48 9.37 -3.80
N THR A 157 -8.52 9.93 -4.39
CA THR A 157 -9.87 9.36 -4.32
C THR A 157 -10.05 8.32 -5.43
N TYR A 158 -10.93 7.33 -5.20
CA TYR A 158 -11.34 6.34 -6.20
C TYR A 158 -10.17 5.55 -6.82
N THR A 159 -9.41 4.84 -5.96
CA THR A 159 -8.36 3.94 -6.41
C THR A 159 -8.94 2.55 -6.70
N PRO A 160 -9.11 2.13 -7.96
CA PRO A 160 -9.68 0.82 -8.30
C PRO A 160 -8.65 -0.29 -8.10
N LEU A 161 -9.15 -1.52 -7.85
CA LEU A 161 -8.31 -2.72 -7.74
C LEU A 161 -8.04 -3.41 -9.09
N GLY A 162 -8.86 -3.13 -10.11
CA GLY A 162 -8.75 -3.80 -11.40
C GLY A 162 -9.08 -5.29 -11.34
N ARG A 163 -8.37 -6.08 -12.12
CA ARG A 163 -8.60 -7.53 -12.24
C ARG A 163 -7.84 -8.30 -11.16
N ILE A 164 -8.28 -8.10 -9.92
CA ILE A 164 -7.71 -8.75 -8.73
C ILE A 164 -7.69 -10.28 -8.85
N ASP A 165 -8.69 -10.85 -9.49
CA ASP A 165 -8.78 -12.27 -9.80
C ASP A 165 -7.60 -12.77 -10.65
N GLN A 166 -7.09 -11.96 -11.57
CA GLN A 166 -6.00 -12.35 -12.46
C GLN A 166 -4.63 -12.28 -11.79
N TYR A 167 -4.32 -11.16 -11.14
CA TYR A 167 -2.97 -10.98 -10.61
C TYR A 167 -2.74 -11.67 -9.26
N LEU A 168 -3.80 -12.04 -8.52
CA LEU A 168 -3.69 -12.83 -7.29
C LEU A 168 -3.75 -14.34 -7.52
N TRP A 169 -4.37 -14.78 -8.62
CA TRP A 169 -4.54 -16.20 -8.92
C TRP A 169 -3.24 -17.02 -8.87
N PRO A 170 -2.12 -16.58 -9.44
CA PRO A 170 -0.88 -17.36 -9.41
C PRO A 170 -0.39 -17.68 -8.00
N TYR A 171 -0.58 -16.76 -7.06
CA TYR A 171 -0.18 -16.93 -5.65
C TYR A 171 -1.08 -17.93 -4.94
N TYR A 172 -2.39 -17.79 -5.11
CA TYR A 172 -3.37 -18.74 -4.58
C TYR A 172 -3.13 -20.16 -5.12
N GLU A 173 -3.04 -20.29 -6.43
CA GLU A 173 -2.82 -21.60 -7.09
C GLU A 173 -1.51 -22.25 -6.60
N ALA A 174 -0.43 -21.49 -6.48
CA ALA A 174 0.84 -21.99 -6.00
C ALA A 174 0.78 -22.47 -4.56
N ASP A 175 0.09 -21.74 -3.67
CA ASP A 175 -0.05 -22.14 -2.27
C ASP A 175 -0.96 -23.35 -2.10
N VAL A 176 -2.04 -23.48 -2.88
CA VAL A 176 -2.90 -24.67 -2.90
C VAL A 176 -2.11 -25.89 -3.39
N LYS A 177 -1.36 -25.77 -4.49
CA LYS A 177 -0.52 -26.87 -5.01
C LYS A 177 0.56 -27.33 -4.02
N LYS A 178 1.05 -26.42 -3.19
CA LYS A 178 2.03 -26.74 -2.12
C LYS A 178 1.38 -27.25 -0.84
N GLY A 179 0.04 -27.32 -0.76
CA GLY A 179 -0.69 -27.70 0.44
C GLY A 179 -0.60 -26.69 1.59
N LYS A 180 -0.24 -25.43 1.28
CA LYS A 180 -0.12 -24.34 2.27
C LYS A 180 -1.40 -23.53 2.43
N MET A 181 -2.37 -23.70 1.55
CA MET A 181 -3.62 -22.95 1.50
C MET A 181 -4.80 -23.89 1.34
N THR A 182 -5.79 -23.77 2.19
CA THR A 182 -7.12 -24.35 2.00
C THR A 182 -8.05 -23.34 1.39
N GLN A 183 -9.16 -23.79 0.82
CA GLN A 183 -10.17 -22.89 0.28
C GLN A 183 -10.80 -22.05 1.39
N GLU A 184 -11.08 -22.63 2.55
CA GLU A 184 -11.64 -21.95 3.71
C GLU A 184 -10.71 -20.83 4.19
N TRP A 185 -9.42 -21.13 4.34
CA TRP A 185 -8.44 -20.12 4.74
C TRP A 185 -8.28 -18.99 3.73
N ALA A 186 -8.32 -19.31 2.43
CA ALA A 186 -8.31 -18.29 1.40
C ALA A 186 -9.55 -17.40 1.44
N MET A 187 -10.72 -17.96 1.74
CA MET A 187 -11.96 -17.19 1.92
C MET A 187 -11.89 -16.26 3.13
N ASP A 188 -11.29 -16.69 4.23
CA ASP A 188 -11.08 -15.85 5.42
C ASP A 188 -10.15 -14.67 5.14
N LEU A 189 -9.05 -14.92 4.41
CA LEU A 189 -8.12 -13.88 3.98
C LEU A 189 -8.77 -12.87 3.02
N ILE A 190 -9.53 -13.34 2.03
CA ILE A 190 -10.26 -12.47 1.09
C ILE A 190 -11.34 -11.69 1.83
N GLY A 191 -12.07 -12.34 2.74
CA GLY A 191 -13.08 -11.69 3.58
C GLY A 191 -12.47 -10.56 4.41
N SER A 192 -11.33 -10.83 5.08
CA SER A 192 -10.58 -9.83 5.83
C SER A 192 -10.13 -8.67 4.94
N PHE A 193 -9.62 -8.97 3.73
CA PHE A 193 -9.23 -7.96 2.75
C PHE A 193 -10.41 -7.06 2.32
N TRP A 194 -11.59 -7.64 2.04
CA TRP A 194 -12.78 -6.86 1.69
C TRP A 194 -13.31 -6.00 2.83
N ILE A 195 -13.20 -6.48 4.08
CA ILE A 195 -13.58 -5.69 5.27
C ILE A 195 -12.77 -4.39 5.34
N LYS A 196 -11.49 -4.41 4.96
CA LYS A 196 -10.62 -3.23 4.97
C LYS A 196 -11.16 -2.08 4.11
N PHE A 197 -11.81 -2.36 3.00
CA PHE A 197 -12.44 -1.34 2.14
C PHE A 197 -13.69 -0.71 2.77
N ASN A 198 -14.30 -1.39 3.73
CA ASN A 198 -15.51 -0.93 4.42
C ASN A 198 -15.22 -0.34 5.81
N GLU A 199 -14.01 -0.42 6.32
CA GLU A 199 -13.68 0.15 7.63
C GLU A 199 -13.96 1.65 7.72
N ARG A 200 -13.91 2.32 6.58
CA ARG A 200 -14.11 3.75 6.48
C ARG A 200 -15.01 4.08 5.29
N MET A 201 -16.28 3.87 5.50
CA MET A 201 -17.29 4.25 4.51
C MET A 201 -17.34 5.77 4.38
N GLN A 202 -17.06 6.26 3.20
CA GLN A 202 -17.35 7.65 2.85
C GLN A 202 -18.84 7.73 2.51
N PHE A 203 -19.59 8.41 3.36
CA PHE A 203 -20.94 8.81 3.01
C PHE A 203 -20.86 10.17 2.32
N GLU A 204 -21.10 10.22 1.03
CA GLU A 204 -21.44 11.49 0.38
C GLU A 204 -22.78 11.98 0.94
N LYS A 205 -22.78 13.22 1.41
CA LYS A 205 -24.01 13.90 1.85
C LYS A 205 -24.69 14.54 0.66
#